data_98141899ed200e142c6557c8ef7b429d
#
_entry.id   98141899ed200e142c6557c8ef7b429d
#
_cell.length_a   1.000
_cell.length_b   1.000
_cell.length_c   1.000
_cell.angle_alpha   90.00
_cell.angle_beta   90.00
_cell.angle_gamma   90.00
#
_symmetry.space_group_name_H-M   'P 1'
#
loop_
_entity.id
_entity.type
_entity.pdbx_description
1 polymer ?
#
loop_
_entity_poly.entity_id
_entity_poly.type
_entity_poly.pdbx_seq_one_letter_code
_entity_poly.pdbx_strand_id
1 'polypeptide(L)'
;MQFLTGASPVLHSVLNDPHLQKWIYGAKGVGSQGDGTVQLLAKNKESQQKIIDYLNNERHMEAFGFQLNAGGKIKKAIIPIAGAGTRMFPQTFFTKKALLPIMDESGVVKPALMYMLEELVDAEIEDIYLIIGAGEEEEYKRLFDFDEDKRYRDSLPESVRNYYDRIEEVGQKVHLIVQKEKKGFGHAVYQAYMYLKKEPVVMMLGDFIYKSNLELSCTRQTINAYNKSGGKAVVSIKRVPFEDSKNYGIIHGKFKTERPYLMDVDRMVEKPDPKSAREELAVDGECFATFGQYVLTDEIFQYLGQEIAKQEQAPESGEVDVTKALMNLAQKGELIGVDVDGESYDVGLPEMYYRTFVEYRGLC
;
A
#
# COMPACT_ATOMS: atom_id res chain seq x y z
N MET A 1 -23.60 25.37 28.27
CA MET A 1 -24.36 25.10 27.04
C MET A 1 -25.66 24.46 27.45
N GLN A 2 -26.78 25.19 27.43
CA GLN A 2 -28.11 24.64 27.68
C GLN A 2 -28.53 23.87 26.43
N PHE A 3 -28.58 22.56 26.55
CA PHE A 3 -29.15 21.70 25.51
C PHE A 3 -30.69 21.82 25.59
N LEU A 4 -31.31 22.07 24.44
CA LEU A 4 -32.76 22.06 24.28
C LEU A 4 -33.27 20.64 24.54
N THR A 5 -33.74 20.39 25.73
CA THR A 5 -34.18 19.11 26.29
C THR A 5 -35.59 18.70 25.83
N GLY A 6 -36.00 19.05 24.63
CA GLY A 6 -37.34 18.74 24.14
C GLY A 6 -37.47 18.22 22.72
N ALA A 7 -36.39 18.18 21.94
CA ALA A 7 -36.49 18.00 20.50
C ALA A 7 -36.38 16.53 19.99
N SER A 8 -35.93 15.56 20.80
CA SER A 8 -35.73 14.17 20.37
C SER A 8 -35.87 13.19 21.52
N PRO A 9 -37.10 12.84 21.97
CA PRO A 9 -37.30 11.95 23.11
C PRO A 9 -36.71 10.55 22.88
N VAL A 10 -36.74 10.03 21.66
CA VAL A 10 -36.15 8.73 21.32
C VAL A 10 -34.63 8.76 21.46
N LEU A 11 -33.98 9.78 20.94
CA LEU A 11 -32.53 10.00 21.09
C LEU A 11 -32.11 10.03 22.56
N HIS A 12 -32.80 10.83 23.37
CA HIS A 12 -32.52 10.94 24.80
C HIS A 12 -32.79 9.63 25.56
N SER A 13 -33.80 8.85 25.15
CA SER A 13 -34.07 7.54 25.74
C SER A 13 -32.94 6.53 25.51
N VAL A 14 -32.27 6.59 24.36
CA VAL A 14 -31.10 5.75 24.04
C VAL A 14 -29.84 6.25 24.75
N LEU A 15 -29.58 7.56 24.73
CA LEU A 15 -28.39 8.16 25.38
C LEU A 15 -28.38 7.95 26.90
N ASN A 16 -29.54 7.88 27.55
CA ASN A 16 -29.68 7.72 28.99
C ASN A 16 -30.05 6.30 29.42
N ASP A 17 -30.03 5.33 28.51
CA ASP A 17 -30.41 3.95 28.79
C ASP A 17 -29.40 3.26 29.73
N PRO A 18 -29.80 2.81 30.95
CA PRO A 18 -28.88 2.21 31.90
C PRO A 18 -28.27 0.86 31.44
N HIS A 19 -28.92 0.15 30.51
CA HIS A 19 -28.39 -1.09 29.95
C HIS A 19 -27.25 -0.80 29.00
N LEU A 20 -27.40 0.20 28.14
CA LEU A 20 -26.39 0.59 27.19
C LEU A 20 -25.13 1.15 27.87
N GLN A 21 -25.29 1.91 28.95
CA GLN A 21 -24.18 2.47 29.73
C GLN A 21 -23.17 1.43 30.24
N LYS A 22 -23.61 0.19 30.44
CA LYS A 22 -22.73 -0.92 30.87
C LYS A 22 -21.77 -1.34 29.75
N TRP A 23 -22.15 -1.16 28.47
CA TRP A 23 -21.47 -1.70 27.30
C TRP A 23 -20.75 -0.66 26.45
N ILE A 24 -20.94 0.63 26.73
CA ILE A 24 -20.35 1.73 25.95
C ILE A 24 -19.31 2.53 26.73
N TYR A 25 -18.38 3.16 26.02
CA TYR A 25 -17.54 4.24 26.53
C TYR A 25 -18.22 5.62 26.39
N GLY A 26 -19.09 5.76 25.42
CA GLY A 26 -19.80 7.01 25.17
C GLY A 26 -20.81 6.89 24.04
N ALA A 27 -21.65 7.90 23.94
CA ALA A 27 -22.68 8.01 22.92
C ALA A 27 -22.87 9.45 22.48
N LYS A 28 -23.25 9.66 21.20
CA LYS A 28 -23.63 10.97 20.69
C LYS A 28 -24.75 10.86 19.66
N GLY A 29 -25.63 11.85 19.62
CA GLY A 29 -26.55 12.04 18.52
C GLY A 29 -25.84 12.59 17.27
N VAL A 30 -26.29 12.17 16.09
CA VAL A 30 -25.79 12.62 14.80
C VAL A 30 -26.93 13.17 13.96
N GLY A 31 -26.78 14.35 13.42
CA GLY A 31 -27.77 15.05 12.61
C GLY A 31 -28.36 16.29 13.28
N SER A 32 -29.06 17.13 12.51
CA SER A 32 -29.70 18.35 12.98
C SER A 32 -31.10 18.04 13.50
N GLN A 33 -31.27 18.12 14.82
CA GLN A 33 -32.57 18.31 15.52
C GLN A 33 -33.75 17.49 14.98
N GLY A 34 -33.76 16.20 15.23
CA GLY A 34 -34.85 15.29 14.97
C GLY A 34 -34.51 13.91 15.56
N ASP A 35 -35.41 12.95 15.47
CA ASP A 35 -35.16 11.56 15.87
C ASP A 35 -34.14 10.92 14.90
N GLY A 36 -32.92 11.44 14.94
CA GLY A 36 -31.83 11.09 14.05
C GLY A 36 -31.08 9.83 14.50
N THR A 37 -29.89 9.66 13.96
CA THR A 37 -29.00 8.52 14.25
C THR A 37 -28.24 8.75 15.56
N VAL A 38 -28.06 7.68 16.35
CA VAL A 38 -27.17 7.65 17.53
C VAL A 38 -25.94 6.84 17.20
N GLN A 39 -24.77 7.38 17.52
CA GLN A 39 -23.51 6.63 17.51
C GLN A 39 -23.16 6.23 18.94
N LEU A 40 -22.91 4.92 19.14
CA LEU A 40 -22.51 4.33 20.40
C LEU A 40 -21.10 3.75 20.27
N LEU A 41 -20.18 4.15 21.14
CA LEU A 41 -18.83 3.59 21.18
C LEU A 41 -18.80 2.40 22.13
N ALA A 42 -18.88 1.19 21.60
CA ALA A 42 -18.85 -0.04 22.38
C ALA A 42 -17.47 -0.29 23.02
N LYS A 43 -17.45 -0.89 24.21
CA LYS A 43 -16.21 -1.20 24.95
C LYS A 43 -15.36 -2.27 24.26
N ASN A 44 -15.98 -3.22 23.57
CA ASN A 44 -15.33 -4.30 22.82
C ASN A 44 -16.35 -4.94 21.85
N LYS A 45 -15.92 -5.92 21.07
CA LYS A 45 -16.75 -6.63 20.09
C LYS A 45 -17.94 -7.36 20.70
N GLU A 46 -17.78 -7.96 21.89
CA GLU A 46 -18.87 -8.62 22.62
C GLU A 46 -19.93 -7.61 23.07
N SER A 47 -19.49 -6.47 23.62
CA SER A 47 -20.38 -5.37 23.99
C SER A 47 -21.10 -4.79 22.77
N GLN A 48 -20.44 -4.67 21.62
CA GLN A 48 -21.06 -4.23 20.38
C GLN A 48 -22.22 -5.15 19.96
N GLN A 49 -22.00 -6.47 20.00
CA GLN A 49 -23.06 -7.42 19.65
C GLN A 49 -24.23 -7.33 20.62
N LYS A 50 -23.98 -7.24 21.94
CA LYS A 50 -25.02 -7.06 22.96
C LYS A 50 -25.85 -5.78 22.73
N ILE A 51 -25.22 -4.68 22.34
CA ILE A 51 -25.88 -3.43 22.00
C ILE A 51 -26.79 -3.61 20.78
N ILE A 52 -26.29 -4.26 19.72
CA ILE A 52 -27.07 -4.52 18.50
C ILE A 52 -28.29 -5.37 18.81
N ASP A 53 -28.09 -6.48 19.52
CA ASP A 53 -29.16 -7.41 19.88
C ASP A 53 -30.22 -6.73 20.77
N TYR A 54 -29.80 -5.96 21.76
CA TYR A 54 -30.67 -5.21 22.63
C TYR A 54 -31.52 -4.16 21.89
N LEU A 55 -30.87 -3.36 21.04
CA LEU A 55 -31.56 -2.33 20.26
C LEU A 55 -32.52 -2.91 19.24
N ASN A 56 -32.12 -3.96 18.51
CA ASN A 56 -32.98 -4.59 17.49
C ASN A 56 -34.16 -5.39 18.12
N ASN A 57 -33.87 -6.21 19.13
CA ASN A 57 -34.83 -7.17 19.62
C ASN A 57 -35.72 -6.61 20.76
N GLU A 58 -35.16 -5.81 21.68
CA GLU A 58 -35.87 -5.30 22.84
C GLU A 58 -36.39 -3.87 22.64
N ARG A 59 -35.65 -3.05 21.93
CA ARG A 59 -36.02 -1.65 21.66
C ARG A 59 -36.69 -1.44 20.31
N HIS A 60 -36.71 -2.47 19.44
CA HIS A 60 -37.25 -2.44 18.07
C HIS A 60 -36.68 -1.27 17.23
N MET A 61 -35.41 -0.99 17.41
CA MET A 61 -34.65 0.03 16.67
C MET A 61 -33.70 -0.65 15.69
N GLU A 62 -33.52 -0.10 14.50
CA GLU A 62 -32.56 -0.59 13.55
C GLU A 62 -31.14 -0.22 14.02
N ALA A 63 -30.33 -1.23 14.40
CA ALA A 63 -28.95 -1.05 14.82
C ALA A 63 -28.02 -1.98 14.05
N PHE A 64 -26.91 -1.44 13.59
CA PHE A 64 -25.83 -2.19 12.96
C PHE A 64 -24.48 -1.75 13.53
N GLY A 65 -23.53 -2.67 13.56
CA GLY A 65 -22.17 -2.40 14.02
C GLY A 65 -21.25 -2.10 12.85
N PHE A 66 -20.40 -1.10 13.02
CA PHE A 66 -19.21 -0.97 12.21
C PHE A 66 -18.01 -0.89 13.15
N GLN A 67 -16.91 -1.46 12.72
CA GLN A 67 -15.67 -1.41 13.46
C GLN A 67 -14.85 -0.25 12.88
N LEU A 68 -14.62 0.78 13.70
CA LEU A 68 -13.54 1.71 13.43
C LEU A 68 -12.26 0.91 13.69
N ASN A 69 -11.68 0.38 12.64
CA ASN A 69 -10.36 -0.19 12.77
C ASN A 69 -9.42 0.94 13.18
N ALA A 70 -9.10 1.00 14.46
CA ALA A 70 -7.90 1.66 14.95
C ALA A 70 -6.66 0.80 14.64
N GLY A 71 -6.62 0.16 13.46
CA GLY A 71 -5.39 -0.20 12.83
C GLY A 71 -4.66 1.12 12.63
N GLY A 72 -3.53 1.30 13.30
CA GLY A 72 -2.75 2.53 13.22
C GLY A 72 -2.65 2.90 11.75
N LYS A 73 -2.95 4.16 11.41
CA LYS A 73 -2.83 4.62 10.01
C LYS A 73 -1.42 4.26 9.56
N ILE A 74 -1.31 3.44 8.52
CA ILE A 74 0.02 3.17 7.95
C ILE A 74 0.53 4.50 7.43
N LYS A 75 1.66 4.95 7.97
CA LYS A 75 2.24 6.27 7.71
C LYS A 75 3.60 6.19 7.05
N LYS A 76 4.13 4.97 6.91
CA LYS A 76 5.46 4.70 6.39
C LYS A 76 5.41 3.89 5.11
N ALA A 77 6.31 4.21 4.18
CA ALA A 77 6.50 3.43 2.97
C ALA A 77 7.98 3.16 2.69
N ILE A 78 8.24 2.09 1.93
CA ILE A 78 9.58 1.70 1.44
C ILE A 78 9.51 1.61 -0.08
N ILE A 79 10.47 2.20 -0.77
CA ILE A 79 10.70 1.99 -2.21
C ILE A 79 12.15 1.53 -2.41
N PRO A 80 12.39 0.23 -2.66
CA PRO A 80 13.73 -0.28 -2.97
C PRO A 80 14.10 0.07 -4.41
N ILE A 81 15.11 0.93 -4.60
CA ILE A 81 15.61 1.39 -5.91
C ILE A 81 17.12 1.18 -6.08
N ALA A 82 17.76 0.44 -5.17
CA ALA A 82 19.21 0.15 -5.19
C ALA A 82 19.66 -0.76 -6.34
N GLY A 83 18.74 -1.23 -7.19
CA GLY A 83 19.04 -2.14 -8.29
C GLY A 83 19.87 -1.49 -9.40
N ALA A 84 20.83 -2.23 -9.95
CA ALA A 84 21.72 -1.73 -11.02
C ALA A 84 21.00 -1.45 -12.36
N GLY A 85 19.77 -1.91 -12.55
CA GLY A 85 19.00 -1.66 -13.76
C GLY A 85 19.61 -2.27 -15.05
N THR A 86 20.36 -3.36 -14.95
CA THR A 86 21.12 -3.96 -16.06
C THR A 86 20.29 -4.31 -17.28
N ARG A 87 18.99 -4.63 -17.08
CA ARG A 87 18.04 -4.92 -18.17
C ARG A 87 17.72 -3.70 -19.03
N MET A 88 17.95 -2.49 -18.52
CA MET A 88 17.75 -1.21 -19.22
C MET A 88 19.07 -0.61 -19.72
N PHE A 89 20.19 -1.36 -19.68
CA PHE A 89 21.47 -0.91 -20.23
C PHE A 89 21.37 -0.77 -21.78
N PRO A 90 21.96 0.28 -22.43
CA PRO A 90 22.91 1.25 -21.84
C PRO A 90 22.28 2.46 -21.14
N GLN A 91 20.96 2.65 -21.18
CA GLN A 91 20.29 3.82 -20.61
C GLN A 91 20.60 4.01 -19.11
N THR A 92 20.65 2.91 -18.35
CA THR A 92 20.94 2.94 -16.92
C THR A 92 22.40 3.24 -16.55
N PHE A 93 23.28 3.37 -17.54
CA PHE A 93 24.61 3.97 -17.35
C PHE A 93 24.54 5.48 -17.17
N PHE A 94 23.60 6.15 -17.85
CA PHE A 94 23.48 7.60 -17.87
C PHE A 94 22.51 8.14 -16.82
N THR A 95 21.47 7.37 -16.46
CA THR A 95 20.49 7.77 -15.46
C THR A 95 19.90 6.55 -14.77
N LYS A 96 19.44 6.71 -13.52
CA LYS A 96 18.81 5.63 -12.77
C LYS A 96 17.46 5.27 -13.37
N LYS A 97 17.09 3.97 -13.29
CA LYS A 97 15.82 3.47 -13.80
C LYS A 97 14.61 4.23 -13.24
N ALA A 98 14.61 4.49 -11.94
CA ALA A 98 13.54 5.23 -11.28
C ALA A 98 13.43 6.71 -11.74
N LEU A 99 14.48 7.25 -12.39
CA LEU A 99 14.51 8.61 -12.91
C LEU A 99 14.17 8.71 -14.41
N LEU A 100 13.78 7.60 -15.04
CA LEU A 100 13.33 7.62 -16.43
C LEU A 100 12.06 8.47 -16.57
N PRO A 101 11.99 9.33 -17.60
CA PRO A 101 10.86 10.24 -17.78
C PRO A 101 9.63 9.51 -18.28
N ILE A 102 8.48 9.81 -17.69
CA ILE A 102 7.14 9.35 -18.12
C ILE A 102 6.27 10.59 -18.36
N MET A 103 5.45 10.56 -19.38
CA MET A 103 4.47 11.60 -19.68
C MET A 103 3.07 11.13 -19.27
N ASP A 104 2.37 11.94 -18.51
CA ASP A 104 0.98 11.67 -18.14
C ASP A 104 -0.05 12.19 -19.18
N GLU A 105 -1.33 11.95 -18.94
CA GLU A 105 -2.43 12.36 -19.81
C GLU A 105 -2.52 13.88 -20.02
N SER A 106 -2.05 14.67 -19.04
CA SER A 106 -2.01 16.13 -19.13
C SER A 106 -0.84 16.65 -19.97
N GLY A 107 0.07 15.75 -20.41
CA GLY A 107 1.28 16.09 -21.14
C GLY A 107 2.46 16.51 -20.27
N VAL A 108 2.35 16.35 -18.96
CA VAL A 108 3.45 16.64 -18.02
C VAL A 108 4.42 15.48 -18.00
N VAL A 109 5.71 15.79 -18.12
CA VAL A 109 6.80 14.81 -18.05
C VAL A 109 7.47 14.89 -16.68
N LYS A 110 7.44 13.77 -15.95
CA LYS A 110 8.08 13.61 -14.64
C LYS A 110 8.92 12.33 -14.60
N PRO A 111 9.94 12.23 -13.74
CA PRO A 111 10.59 10.95 -13.43
C PRO A 111 9.59 9.94 -12.91
N ALA A 112 9.73 8.66 -13.26
CA ALA A 112 8.89 7.58 -12.72
C ALA A 112 8.81 7.60 -11.19
N LEU A 113 9.94 7.91 -10.52
CA LEU A 113 10.00 8.07 -9.06
C LEU A 113 8.99 9.11 -8.53
N MET A 114 8.79 10.22 -9.24
CA MET A 114 7.84 11.24 -8.80
C MET A 114 6.40 10.71 -8.76
N TYR A 115 5.98 9.94 -9.77
CA TYR A 115 4.66 9.29 -9.75
C TYR A 115 4.49 8.33 -8.57
N MET A 116 5.55 7.55 -8.25
CA MET A 116 5.54 6.66 -7.08
C MET A 116 5.42 7.44 -5.76
N LEU A 117 6.15 8.53 -5.63
CA LEU A 117 6.14 9.38 -4.44
C LEU A 117 4.80 10.09 -4.26
N GLU A 118 4.24 10.65 -5.33
CA GLU A 118 2.91 11.28 -5.34
C GLU A 118 1.81 10.30 -4.95
N GLU A 119 1.82 9.08 -5.50
CA GLU A 119 0.90 8.00 -5.15
C GLU A 119 0.91 7.68 -3.64
N LEU A 120 2.11 7.68 -3.01
CA LEU A 120 2.26 7.46 -1.57
C LEU A 120 1.78 8.66 -0.75
N VAL A 121 2.09 9.88 -1.18
CA VAL A 121 1.66 11.11 -0.49
C VAL A 121 0.14 11.25 -0.55
N ASP A 122 -0.48 10.95 -1.69
CA ASP A 122 -1.94 10.95 -1.86
C ASP A 122 -2.62 9.84 -1.03
N ALA A 123 -1.88 8.77 -0.72
CA ALA A 123 -2.28 7.76 0.25
C ALA A 123 -2.07 8.16 1.72
N GLU A 124 -1.71 9.43 2.01
CA GLU A 124 -1.41 9.97 3.35
C GLU A 124 -0.20 9.33 4.04
N ILE A 125 0.79 8.87 3.29
CA ILE A 125 2.09 8.45 3.84
C ILE A 125 2.87 9.68 4.27
N GLU A 126 3.52 9.59 5.43
CA GLU A 126 4.27 10.70 6.06
C GLU A 126 5.78 10.50 5.94
N ASP A 127 6.27 9.26 6.01
CA ASP A 127 7.68 8.91 5.88
C ASP A 127 7.89 7.92 4.73
N ILE A 128 8.69 8.28 3.74
CA ILE A 128 9.00 7.45 2.57
C ILE A 128 10.50 7.12 2.58
N TYR A 129 10.83 5.85 2.80
CA TYR A 129 12.20 5.37 2.83
C TYR A 129 12.61 4.85 1.45
N LEU A 130 13.48 5.61 0.76
CA LEU A 130 14.10 5.17 -0.49
C LEU A 130 15.36 4.36 -0.17
N ILE A 131 15.38 3.09 -0.58
CA ILE A 131 16.56 2.26 -0.41
C ILE A 131 17.39 2.36 -1.69
N ILE A 132 18.52 3.05 -1.60
CA ILE A 132 19.42 3.38 -2.70
C ILE A 132 20.71 2.56 -2.64
N GLY A 133 21.44 2.48 -3.75
CA GLY A 133 22.76 1.86 -3.79
C GLY A 133 23.85 2.73 -3.15
N ALA A 134 24.92 2.08 -2.68
CA ALA A 134 26.09 2.82 -2.19
C ALA A 134 26.70 3.70 -3.28
N GLY A 135 27.02 4.95 -2.94
CA GLY A 135 27.56 5.96 -3.84
C GLY A 135 26.51 6.73 -4.65
N GLU A 136 25.21 6.49 -4.41
CA GLU A 136 24.11 7.19 -5.08
C GLU A 136 23.53 8.34 -4.22
N GLU A 137 24.05 8.53 -3.00
CA GLU A 137 23.48 9.41 -1.99
C GLU A 137 23.39 10.87 -2.47
N GLU A 138 24.46 11.38 -3.08
CA GLU A 138 24.51 12.77 -3.55
C GLU A 138 23.58 13.03 -4.74
N GLU A 139 23.39 12.03 -5.61
CA GLU A 139 22.45 12.11 -6.73
C GLU A 139 21.01 12.28 -6.23
N TYR A 140 20.60 11.42 -5.29
CA TYR A 140 19.24 11.48 -4.74
C TYR A 140 19.03 12.66 -3.79
N LYS A 141 20.02 13.07 -3.00
CA LYS A 141 19.92 14.26 -2.15
C LYS A 141 19.62 15.52 -2.97
N ARG A 142 20.31 15.70 -4.10
CA ARG A 142 20.10 16.86 -4.99
C ARG A 142 18.68 16.94 -5.54
N LEU A 143 17.98 15.81 -5.67
CA LEU A 143 16.59 15.82 -6.16
C LEU A 143 15.62 16.44 -5.13
N PHE A 144 16.01 16.44 -3.85
CA PHE A 144 15.15 16.84 -2.73
C PHE A 144 15.79 17.92 -1.84
N ASP A 145 16.87 18.55 -2.31
CA ASP A 145 17.53 19.65 -1.63
C ASP A 145 17.01 20.98 -2.20
N PHE A 146 16.07 21.58 -1.47
CA PHE A 146 15.39 22.82 -1.85
C PHE A 146 15.91 24.05 -1.09
N ASP A 147 16.89 23.86 -0.18
CA ASP A 147 17.33 24.93 0.71
C ASP A 147 18.12 26.05 0.03
N GLU A 148 18.71 25.80 -1.13
CA GLU A 148 19.65 26.74 -1.73
C GLU A 148 19.01 27.80 -2.63
N ASP A 149 17.76 27.68 -3.10
CA ASP A 149 17.27 28.67 -4.07
C ASP A 149 15.79 29.03 -4.09
N LYS A 150 15.29 29.68 -3.02
CA LYS A 150 14.01 30.42 -3.09
C LYS A 150 13.97 31.38 -4.30
N ARG A 151 15.10 31.92 -4.75
CA ARG A 151 15.21 32.78 -5.92
C ARG A 151 14.94 32.01 -7.22
N TYR A 152 15.32 30.75 -7.29
CA TYR A 152 15.00 29.90 -8.44
C TYR A 152 13.51 29.69 -8.56
N ARG A 153 12.83 29.29 -7.48
CA ARG A 153 11.37 29.16 -7.44
C ARG A 153 10.65 30.44 -7.88
N ASP A 154 11.06 31.57 -7.33
CA ASP A 154 10.45 32.87 -7.63
C ASP A 154 10.72 33.33 -9.07
N SER A 155 11.76 32.84 -9.71
CA SER A 155 12.06 33.07 -11.13
C SER A 155 11.22 32.25 -12.10
N LEU A 156 10.56 31.16 -11.61
CA LEU A 156 9.74 30.30 -12.44
C LEU A 156 8.40 30.96 -12.82
N PRO A 157 7.87 30.68 -14.03
CA PRO A 157 6.50 31.06 -14.37
C PRO A 157 5.49 30.48 -13.38
N GLU A 158 4.41 31.20 -13.12
CA GLU A 158 3.36 30.79 -12.15
C GLU A 158 2.82 29.38 -12.46
N SER A 159 2.65 29.03 -13.73
CA SER A 159 2.18 27.73 -14.19
C SER A 159 3.11 26.55 -13.81
N VAL A 160 4.38 26.83 -13.48
CA VAL A 160 5.38 25.82 -13.12
C VAL A 160 5.62 25.80 -11.62
N ARG A 161 5.35 26.89 -10.89
CA ARG A 161 5.58 26.95 -9.43
C ARG A 161 4.82 25.89 -8.66
N ASN A 162 3.60 25.57 -9.05
CA ASN A 162 2.80 24.53 -8.41
C ASN A 162 3.50 23.17 -8.45
N TYR A 163 4.19 22.84 -9.55
CA TYR A 163 4.97 21.60 -9.64
C TYR A 163 6.20 21.65 -8.71
N TYR A 164 6.87 22.79 -8.66
CA TYR A 164 7.99 23.00 -7.74
C TYR A 164 7.57 22.81 -6.28
N ASP A 165 6.48 23.47 -5.87
CA ASP A 165 5.92 23.35 -4.53
C ASP A 165 5.51 21.90 -4.19
N ARG A 166 4.97 21.17 -5.18
CA ARG A 166 4.62 19.75 -5.01
C ARG A 166 5.85 18.86 -4.85
N ILE A 167 6.92 19.11 -5.61
CA ILE A 167 8.17 18.37 -5.48
C ILE A 167 8.80 18.62 -4.09
N GLU A 168 8.76 19.86 -3.60
CA GLU A 168 9.23 20.21 -2.26
C GLU A 168 8.41 19.49 -1.17
N GLU A 169 7.07 19.54 -1.25
CA GLU A 169 6.18 18.83 -0.30
C GLU A 169 6.49 17.34 -0.24
N VAL A 170 6.67 16.72 -1.40
CA VAL A 170 6.99 15.29 -1.52
C VAL A 170 8.39 15.03 -0.97
N GLY A 171 9.37 15.86 -1.32
CA GLY A 171 10.76 15.72 -0.90
C GLY A 171 10.96 15.76 0.60
N GLN A 172 10.18 16.59 1.31
CA GLN A 172 10.21 16.68 2.78
C GLN A 172 9.85 15.36 3.49
N LYS A 173 9.19 14.43 2.81
CA LYS A 173 8.79 13.11 3.34
C LYS A 173 9.79 12.01 3.01
N VAL A 174 10.81 12.29 2.20
CA VAL A 174 11.77 11.30 1.69
C VAL A 174 12.96 11.15 2.60
N HIS A 175 13.28 9.91 2.96
CA HIS A 175 14.45 9.52 3.74
C HIS A 175 15.29 8.53 2.94
N LEU A 176 16.58 8.82 2.77
CA LEU A 176 17.48 7.94 2.02
C LEU A 176 18.12 6.91 2.94
N ILE A 177 18.08 5.64 2.55
CA ILE A 177 18.75 4.53 3.23
C ILE A 177 19.65 3.82 2.23
N VAL A 178 20.92 3.65 2.60
CA VAL A 178 21.93 3.07 1.72
C VAL A 178 22.02 1.56 1.91
N GLN A 179 21.78 0.80 0.85
CA GLN A 179 22.14 -0.61 0.80
C GLN A 179 23.63 -0.74 0.45
N LYS A 180 24.47 -0.97 1.47
CA LYS A 180 25.92 -1.08 1.28
C LYS A 180 26.34 -2.33 0.53
N GLU A 181 25.66 -3.44 0.73
CA GLU A 181 25.98 -4.74 0.14
C GLU A 181 24.79 -5.26 -0.67
N LYS A 182 25.04 -5.71 -1.90
CA LYS A 182 24.01 -6.24 -2.79
C LYS A 182 23.75 -7.73 -2.50
N LYS A 183 22.98 -8.01 -1.44
CA LYS A 183 22.62 -9.38 -1.00
C LYS A 183 21.21 -9.80 -1.40
N GLY A 184 20.59 -9.13 -2.37
CA GLY A 184 19.26 -9.42 -2.88
C GLY A 184 18.21 -8.37 -2.49
N PHE A 185 17.01 -8.54 -3.05
CA PHE A 185 15.89 -7.61 -2.89
C PHE A 185 15.38 -7.57 -1.44
N GLY A 186 15.24 -8.74 -0.80
CA GLY A 186 14.83 -8.81 0.61
C GLY A 186 15.84 -8.15 1.56
N HIS A 187 17.15 -8.22 1.23
CA HIS A 187 18.17 -7.50 1.98
C HIS A 187 18.00 -5.98 1.85
N ALA A 188 17.66 -5.47 0.64
CA ALA A 188 17.36 -4.05 0.47
C ALA A 188 16.18 -3.61 1.34
N VAL A 189 15.05 -4.35 1.28
CA VAL A 189 13.86 -4.08 2.09
C VAL A 189 14.17 -4.08 3.59
N TYR A 190 14.99 -5.02 4.04
CA TYR A 190 15.37 -5.14 5.46
C TYR A 190 16.14 -3.94 5.99
N GLN A 191 16.86 -3.18 5.13
CA GLN A 191 17.59 -1.98 5.57
C GLN A 191 16.68 -0.94 6.25
N ALA A 192 15.39 -0.92 5.92
CA ALA A 192 14.44 0.01 6.53
C ALA A 192 13.97 -0.44 7.94
N TYR A 193 14.17 -1.70 8.34
CA TYR A 193 13.56 -2.28 9.53
C TYR A 193 13.78 -1.48 10.82
N MET A 194 14.99 -0.97 11.03
CA MET A 194 15.32 -0.19 12.22
C MET A 194 14.52 1.13 12.34
N TYR A 195 14.01 1.67 11.23
CA TYR A 195 13.24 2.90 11.20
C TYR A 195 11.73 2.66 11.34
N LEU A 196 11.26 1.41 11.19
CA LEU A 196 9.84 1.07 11.17
C LEU A 196 9.23 0.89 12.56
N LYS A 197 10.04 0.66 13.60
CA LYS A 197 9.57 0.45 14.99
C LYS A 197 8.51 -0.66 15.11
N LYS A 198 8.62 -1.72 14.28
CA LYS A 198 7.66 -2.83 14.17
C LYS A 198 6.27 -2.45 13.64
N GLU A 199 6.10 -1.24 13.13
CA GLU A 199 4.85 -0.80 12.50
C GLU A 199 4.70 -1.43 11.12
N PRO A 200 3.46 -1.69 10.66
CA PRO A 200 3.22 -2.10 9.29
C PRO A 200 3.62 -0.99 8.32
N VAL A 201 4.13 -1.38 7.17
CA VAL A 201 4.67 -0.47 6.17
C VAL A 201 4.17 -0.82 4.77
N VAL A 202 3.87 0.20 3.96
CA VAL A 202 3.67 0.00 2.52
C VAL A 202 5.03 -0.27 1.88
N MET A 203 5.14 -1.30 1.06
CA MET A 203 6.26 -1.48 0.14
C MET A 203 5.75 -1.34 -1.30
N MET A 204 6.45 -0.55 -2.09
CA MET A 204 6.17 -0.34 -3.51
C MET A 204 7.41 -0.74 -4.31
N LEU A 205 7.23 -1.50 -5.40
CA LEU A 205 8.32 -1.84 -6.29
C LEU A 205 8.83 -0.57 -7.01
N GLY A 206 10.15 -0.37 -7.03
CA GLY A 206 10.80 0.85 -7.54
C GLY A 206 10.90 0.94 -9.07
N ASP A 207 10.18 0.09 -9.78
CA ASP A 207 10.11 0.06 -11.24
C ASP A 207 8.68 -0.03 -11.79
N PHE A 208 7.69 0.32 -10.95
CA PHE A 208 6.29 0.38 -11.34
C PHE A 208 5.69 1.75 -11.02
N ILE A 209 4.84 2.25 -11.92
CA ILE A 209 3.94 3.37 -11.65
C ILE A 209 2.50 2.87 -11.73
N TYR A 210 1.58 3.59 -11.11
CA TYR A 210 0.22 3.11 -10.87
C TYR A 210 -0.81 4.13 -11.33
N LYS A 211 -1.97 3.65 -11.79
CA LYS A 211 -3.11 4.48 -12.14
C LYS A 211 -4.37 3.80 -11.61
N SER A 212 -5.06 4.45 -10.70
CA SER A 212 -6.33 3.94 -10.17
C SER A 212 -7.49 4.28 -11.11
N ASN A 213 -8.45 3.35 -11.24
CA ASN A 213 -9.72 3.61 -11.90
C ASN A 213 -10.75 4.25 -10.94
N LEU A 214 -10.39 4.39 -9.65
CA LEU A 214 -11.20 4.98 -8.60
C LEU A 214 -10.63 6.34 -8.16
N GLU A 215 -11.43 7.12 -7.42
CA GLU A 215 -10.93 8.32 -6.73
C GLU A 215 -9.87 8.00 -5.65
N LEU A 216 -9.87 6.78 -5.13
CA LEU A 216 -8.87 6.28 -4.19
C LEU A 216 -7.65 5.78 -4.95
N SER A 217 -6.46 6.19 -4.57
CA SER A 217 -5.21 5.67 -5.13
C SER A 217 -5.08 4.14 -4.93
N CYS A 218 -4.29 3.47 -5.76
CA CYS A 218 -4.03 2.03 -5.64
C CYS A 218 -3.41 1.68 -4.27
N THR A 219 -2.51 2.53 -3.78
CA THR A 219 -1.92 2.40 -2.43
C THR A 219 -2.98 2.52 -1.34
N ARG A 220 -3.94 3.43 -1.48
CA ARG A 220 -5.04 3.57 -0.52
C ARG A 220 -5.95 2.36 -0.52
N GLN A 221 -6.22 1.75 -1.69
CA GLN A 221 -6.95 0.49 -1.79
C GLN A 221 -6.23 -0.63 -1.03
N THR A 222 -4.90 -0.73 -1.19
CA THR A 222 -4.04 -1.72 -0.51
C THR A 222 -4.03 -1.51 1.01
N ILE A 223 -3.91 -0.27 1.49
CA ILE A 223 -4.01 0.07 2.92
C ILE A 223 -5.39 -0.27 3.48
N ASN A 224 -6.46 0.01 2.73
CA ASN A 224 -7.82 -0.34 3.14
C ASN A 224 -8.03 -1.86 3.26
N ALA A 225 -7.39 -2.66 2.40
CA ALA A 225 -7.38 -4.11 2.52
C ALA A 225 -6.69 -4.56 3.81
N TYR A 226 -5.53 -3.98 4.15
CA TYR A 226 -4.84 -4.24 5.42
C TYR A 226 -5.73 -3.93 6.63
N ASN A 227 -6.39 -2.78 6.64
CA ASN A 227 -7.32 -2.40 7.72
C ASN A 227 -8.47 -3.39 7.90
N LYS A 228 -8.84 -4.13 6.84
CA LYS A 228 -9.90 -5.14 6.84
C LYS A 228 -9.38 -6.57 7.02
N SER A 229 -8.07 -6.79 6.95
CA SER A 229 -7.43 -8.11 7.06
C SER A 229 -7.33 -8.64 8.49
N GLY A 230 -7.49 -7.77 9.49
CA GLY A 230 -7.22 -8.11 10.89
C GLY A 230 -5.73 -8.04 11.25
N GLY A 231 -4.93 -7.30 10.50
CA GLY A 231 -3.49 -7.11 10.74
C GLY A 231 -2.59 -8.06 9.94
N LYS A 232 -3.16 -8.85 9.02
CA LYS A 232 -2.40 -9.74 8.14
C LYS A 232 -1.67 -8.94 7.05
N ALA A 233 -0.53 -9.43 6.60
CA ALA A 233 0.17 -8.85 5.45
C ALA A 233 -0.73 -8.84 4.20
N VAL A 234 -0.50 -7.87 3.31
CA VAL A 234 -1.28 -7.72 2.08
C VAL A 234 -0.37 -7.69 0.86
N VAL A 235 -0.78 -8.37 -0.19
CA VAL A 235 -0.24 -8.27 -1.54
C VAL A 235 -1.33 -7.77 -2.49
N SER A 236 -1.04 -6.70 -3.22
CA SER A 236 -1.93 -6.24 -4.29
C SER A 236 -1.79 -7.16 -5.50
N ILE A 237 -2.92 -7.54 -6.08
CA ILE A 237 -2.97 -8.44 -7.24
C ILE A 237 -3.73 -7.81 -8.39
N LYS A 238 -3.48 -8.28 -9.59
CA LYS A 238 -4.19 -7.95 -10.82
C LYS A 238 -4.37 -9.16 -11.71
N ARG A 239 -5.39 -9.12 -12.56
CA ARG A 239 -5.57 -10.15 -13.60
C ARG A 239 -4.57 -9.97 -14.72
N VAL A 240 -4.02 -11.07 -15.19
CA VAL A 240 -3.12 -11.10 -16.34
C VAL A 240 -3.44 -12.31 -17.24
N PRO A 241 -3.15 -12.25 -18.55
CA PRO A 241 -3.16 -13.43 -19.40
C PRO A 241 -2.19 -14.50 -18.85
N PHE A 242 -2.53 -15.78 -18.98
CA PHE A 242 -1.64 -16.86 -18.53
C PHE A 242 -0.28 -16.81 -19.21
N GLU A 243 -0.22 -16.36 -20.46
CA GLU A 243 0.99 -16.20 -21.26
C GLU A 243 2.00 -15.21 -20.64
N ASP A 244 1.49 -14.28 -19.81
CA ASP A 244 2.30 -13.26 -19.11
C ASP A 244 2.79 -13.74 -17.73
N SER A 245 2.36 -14.92 -17.26
CA SER A 245 2.74 -15.46 -15.94
C SER A 245 4.27 -15.53 -15.72
N LYS A 246 5.02 -15.79 -16.79
CA LYS A 246 6.49 -15.83 -16.79
C LYS A 246 7.18 -14.50 -16.43
N ASN A 247 6.42 -13.39 -16.37
CA ASN A 247 6.94 -12.06 -16.07
C ASN A 247 6.70 -11.65 -14.59
N TYR A 248 5.78 -12.32 -13.88
CA TYR A 248 5.27 -11.90 -12.58
C TYR A 248 5.30 -13.03 -11.54
N GLY A 249 5.24 -12.66 -10.28
CA GLY A 249 4.81 -13.58 -9.23
C GLY A 249 3.31 -13.84 -9.36
N ILE A 250 2.92 -15.12 -9.46
CA ILE A 250 1.52 -15.52 -9.60
C ILE A 250 0.99 -15.97 -8.24
N ILE A 251 -0.20 -15.49 -7.93
CA ILE A 251 -0.88 -15.68 -6.65
C ILE A 251 -2.04 -16.65 -6.84
N HIS A 252 -2.12 -17.63 -5.96
CA HIS A 252 -3.26 -18.53 -5.84
C HIS A 252 -3.89 -18.40 -4.46
N GLY A 253 -5.21 -18.62 -4.39
CA GLY A 253 -5.95 -18.52 -3.15
C GLY A 253 -7.46 -18.55 -3.39
N LYS A 254 -8.23 -18.16 -2.40
CA LYS A 254 -9.69 -18.13 -2.47
C LYS A 254 -10.23 -16.76 -2.15
N PHE A 255 -11.04 -16.20 -3.04
CA PHE A 255 -11.75 -14.95 -2.78
C PHE A 255 -12.78 -15.09 -1.65
N LYS A 256 -12.89 -14.05 -0.82
CA LYS A 256 -13.84 -14.00 0.29
C LYS A 256 -15.24 -13.71 -0.25
N THR A 257 -16.22 -14.53 0.13
CA THR A 257 -17.61 -14.35 -0.31
C THR A 257 -18.18 -12.98 0.06
N GLU A 258 -17.89 -12.50 1.27
CA GLU A 258 -18.38 -11.19 1.75
C GLU A 258 -17.62 -9.99 1.19
N ARG A 259 -16.43 -10.21 0.63
CA ARG A 259 -15.53 -9.18 0.10
C ARG A 259 -14.80 -9.73 -1.13
N PRO A 260 -15.46 -9.78 -2.29
CA PRO A 260 -14.97 -10.50 -3.48
C PRO A 260 -13.70 -9.88 -4.12
N TYR A 261 -13.21 -8.78 -3.59
CA TYR A 261 -11.93 -8.17 -3.93
C TYR A 261 -10.79 -8.57 -2.97
N LEU A 262 -11.07 -9.35 -1.91
CA LEU A 262 -10.06 -9.87 -0.99
C LEU A 262 -9.92 -11.37 -1.14
N MET A 263 -8.69 -11.84 -1.23
CA MET A 263 -8.32 -13.25 -1.40
C MET A 263 -7.54 -13.73 -0.17
N ASP A 264 -7.93 -14.86 0.42
CA ASP A 264 -7.06 -15.60 1.33
C ASP A 264 -6.02 -16.32 0.46
N VAL A 265 -4.77 -15.87 0.52
CA VAL A 265 -3.67 -16.40 -0.30
C VAL A 265 -3.11 -17.66 0.34
N ASP A 266 -2.97 -18.73 -0.43
CA ASP A 266 -2.37 -19.99 0.01
C ASP A 266 -1.06 -20.32 -0.70
N ARG A 267 -0.85 -19.77 -1.90
CA ARG A 267 0.36 -20.02 -2.69
C ARG A 267 0.77 -18.80 -3.50
N MET A 268 2.07 -18.65 -3.67
CA MET A 268 2.68 -17.68 -4.56
C MET A 268 3.85 -18.38 -5.29
N VAL A 269 3.94 -18.21 -6.60
CA VAL A 269 5.01 -18.80 -7.41
C VAL A 269 5.63 -17.72 -8.29
N GLU A 270 6.94 -17.56 -8.20
CA GLU A 270 7.67 -16.57 -8.99
C GLU A 270 7.86 -17.09 -10.42
N LYS A 271 7.35 -16.32 -11.38
CA LYS A 271 7.51 -16.52 -12.83
C LYS A 271 7.27 -17.95 -13.31
N PRO A 272 6.12 -18.56 -12.98
CA PRO A 272 5.80 -19.90 -13.48
C PRO A 272 5.62 -19.88 -15.01
N ASP A 273 5.87 -20.98 -15.65
CA ASP A 273 5.51 -21.14 -17.06
C ASP A 273 3.96 -21.08 -17.25
N PRO A 274 3.47 -20.68 -18.43
CA PRO A 274 2.03 -20.50 -18.65
C PRO A 274 1.18 -21.77 -18.44
N LYS A 275 1.75 -22.96 -18.66
CA LYS A 275 1.04 -24.23 -18.44
C LYS A 275 0.86 -24.48 -16.95
N SER A 276 1.92 -24.39 -16.17
CA SER A 276 1.85 -24.54 -14.71
C SER A 276 0.95 -23.49 -14.09
N ALA A 277 1.01 -22.24 -14.56
CA ALA A 277 0.10 -21.18 -14.11
C ALA A 277 -1.38 -21.54 -14.34
N ARG A 278 -1.71 -22.11 -15.50
CA ARG A 278 -3.07 -22.52 -15.86
C ARG A 278 -3.56 -23.74 -15.10
N GLU A 279 -2.70 -24.74 -14.94
CA GLU A 279 -3.08 -26.03 -14.33
C GLU A 279 -3.10 -25.99 -12.80
N GLU A 280 -2.21 -25.19 -12.17
CA GLU A 280 -1.97 -25.26 -10.73
C GLU A 280 -2.32 -23.97 -9.97
N LEU A 281 -2.38 -22.81 -10.64
CA LEU A 281 -2.50 -21.50 -10.00
C LEU A 281 -3.72 -20.70 -10.48
N ALA A 282 -4.54 -21.25 -11.38
CA ALA A 282 -5.76 -20.59 -11.82
C ALA A 282 -6.77 -20.47 -10.66
N VAL A 283 -7.36 -19.29 -10.50
CA VAL A 283 -8.45 -19.04 -9.57
C VAL A 283 -9.69 -18.65 -10.38
N ASP A 284 -10.73 -19.46 -10.30
CA ASP A 284 -11.96 -19.31 -11.11
C ASP A 284 -11.73 -19.18 -12.62
N GLY A 285 -10.65 -19.82 -13.13
CA GLY A 285 -10.26 -19.80 -14.55
C GLY A 285 -9.42 -18.57 -14.94
N GLU A 286 -9.06 -17.71 -14.01
CA GLU A 286 -8.24 -16.51 -14.22
C GLU A 286 -6.84 -16.63 -13.58
N CYS A 287 -5.88 -15.85 -14.06
CA CYS A 287 -4.52 -15.77 -13.54
C CYS A 287 -4.32 -14.44 -12.79
N PHE A 288 -3.89 -14.53 -11.54
CA PHE A 288 -3.66 -13.36 -10.71
C PHE A 288 -2.17 -13.16 -10.46
N ALA A 289 -1.65 -12.03 -10.90
CA ALA A 289 -0.25 -11.64 -10.70
C ALA A 289 -0.11 -10.59 -9.60
N THR A 290 1.09 -10.48 -9.04
CA THR A 290 1.43 -9.36 -8.15
C THR A 290 1.31 -8.03 -8.89
N PHE A 291 0.69 -7.05 -8.23
CA PHE A 291 0.48 -5.71 -8.77
C PHE A 291 1.68 -4.77 -8.54
N GLY A 292 2.49 -5.08 -7.49
CA GLY A 292 3.70 -4.33 -7.15
C GLY A 292 3.61 -3.49 -5.89
N GLN A 293 2.49 -3.53 -5.17
CA GLN A 293 2.31 -2.88 -3.87
C GLN A 293 1.97 -3.91 -2.80
N TYR A 294 2.47 -3.67 -1.59
CA TYR A 294 2.34 -4.59 -0.47
C TYR A 294 2.14 -3.82 0.83
N VAL A 295 1.49 -4.44 1.81
CA VAL A 295 1.64 -4.04 3.22
C VAL A 295 2.39 -5.14 3.94
N LEU A 296 3.60 -4.82 4.38
CA LEU A 296 4.47 -5.73 5.11
C LEU A 296 4.28 -5.55 6.62
N THR A 297 4.26 -6.65 7.36
CA THR A 297 4.16 -6.69 8.82
C THR A 297 5.52 -7.02 9.44
N ASP A 298 5.63 -6.90 10.77
CA ASP A 298 6.87 -7.19 11.50
C ASP A 298 7.39 -8.62 11.25
N GLU A 299 6.49 -9.59 11.06
CA GLU A 299 6.84 -10.99 10.78
C GLU A 299 7.66 -11.17 9.50
N ILE A 300 7.38 -10.36 8.46
CA ILE A 300 8.17 -10.37 7.22
C ILE A 300 9.61 -9.97 7.54
N PHE A 301 9.81 -8.90 8.31
CA PHE A 301 11.15 -8.43 8.66
C PHE A 301 11.89 -9.40 9.56
N GLN A 302 11.19 -10.06 10.51
CA GLN A 302 11.77 -11.12 11.31
C GLN A 302 12.27 -12.28 10.45
N TYR A 303 11.47 -12.70 9.44
CA TYR A 303 11.88 -13.74 8.49
C TYR A 303 13.09 -13.29 7.65
N LEU A 304 13.05 -12.08 7.09
CA LEU A 304 14.18 -11.54 6.31
C LEU A 304 15.46 -11.47 7.14
N GLY A 305 15.38 -11.05 8.41
CA GLY A 305 16.51 -11.05 9.32
C GLY A 305 17.12 -12.45 9.55
N GLN A 306 16.28 -13.47 9.66
CA GLN A 306 16.75 -14.87 9.77
C GLN A 306 17.43 -15.35 8.49
N GLU A 307 16.88 -15.02 7.32
CA GLU A 307 17.48 -15.38 6.03
C GLU A 307 18.83 -14.66 5.79
N ILE A 308 18.94 -13.39 6.19
CA ILE A 308 20.20 -12.63 6.13
C ILE A 308 21.25 -13.33 7.04
N ALA A 309 20.89 -13.69 8.27
CA ALA A 309 21.81 -14.39 9.17
C ALA A 309 22.26 -15.76 8.64
N LYS A 310 21.38 -16.48 7.93
CA LYS A 310 21.73 -17.73 7.25
C LYS A 310 22.68 -17.48 6.08
N GLN A 311 22.42 -16.46 5.26
CA GLN A 311 23.27 -16.10 4.13
C GLN A 311 24.67 -15.67 4.58
N GLU A 312 24.80 -15.02 5.73
CA GLU A 312 26.11 -14.67 6.30
C GLU A 312 26.92 -15.88 6.73
N GLN A 313 26.26 -16.98 7.15
CA GLN A 313 26.91 -18.24 7.51
C GLN A 313 27.18 -19.13 6.29
N ALA A 314 26.36 -19.02 5.24
CA ALA A 314 26.44 -19.79 4.02
C ALA A 314 26.18 -18.89 2.79
N PRO A 315 27.19 -18.15 2.31
CA PRO A 315 27.00 -17.18 1.20
C PRO A 315 26.49 -17.80 -0.11
N GLU A 316 26.69 -19.08 -0.31
CA GLU A 316 26.16 -19.87 -1.42
C GLU A 316 24.66 -20.17 -1.37
N SER A 317 23.98 -19.79 -0.28
CA SER A 317 22.51 -20.03 -0.10
C SER A 317 21.62 -19.17 -1.03
N GLY A 318 22.23 -18.26 -1.80
CA GLY A 318 21.55 -17.40 -2.76
C GLY A 318 21.10 -16.06 -2.17
N GLU A 319 20.33 -15.30 -2.93
CA GLU A 319 19.85 -13.98 -2.54
C GLU A 319 18.69 -14.06 -1.53
N VAL A 320 18.65 -13.10 -0.61
CA VAL A 320 17.51 -12.91 0.30
C VAL A 320 16.33 -12.35 -0.49
N ASP A 321 15.19 -13.04 -0.44
CA ASP A 321 14.01 -12.76 -1.25
C ASP A 321 12.77 -12.51 -0.38
N VAL A 322 12.04 -11.45 -0.68
CA VAL A 322 10.74 -11.11 -0.04
C VAL A 322 9.68 -12.14 -0.39
N THR A 323 9.71 -12.72 -1.59
CA THR A 323 8.74 -13.71 -2.05
C THR A 323 8.68 -14.92 -1.11
N LYS A 324 9.84 -15.41 -0.65
CA LYS A 324 9.91 -16.51 0.31
C LYS A 324 9.27 -16.16 1.65
N ALA A 325 9.45 -14.93 2.12
CA ALA A 325 8.81 -14.46 3.36
C ALA A 325 7.28 -14.40 3.20
N LEU A 326 6.79 -13.88 2.08
CA LEU A 326 5.36 -13.84 1.76
C LEU A 326 4.76 -15.24 1.65
N MET A 327 5.45 -16.19 1.00
CA MET A 327 5.02 -17.59 0.92
C MET A 327 4.90 -18.23 2.30
N ASN A 328 5.83 -17.95 3.21
CA ASN A 328 5.75 -18.44 4.59
C ASN A 328 4.51 -17.94 5.32
N LEU A 329 4.13 -16.66 5.11
CA LEU A 329 2.89 -16.11 5.65
C LEU A 329 1.65 -16.69 4.98
N ALA A 330 1.66 -16.90 3.66
CA ALA A 330 0.57 -17.53 2.93
C ALA A 330 0.25 -18.93 3.50
N GLN A 331 1.27 -19.75 3.73
CA GLN A 331 1.12 -21.08 4.33
C GLN A 331 0.54 -21.06 5.75
N LYS A 332 0.73 -19.98 6.49
CA LYS A 332 0.17 -19.76 7.83
C LYS A 332 -1.23 -19.13 7.79
N GLY A 333 -1.76 -18.80 6.62
CA GLY A 333 -3.02 -18.07 6.48
C GLY A 333 -2.91 -16.59 6.90
N GLU A 334 -1.71 -16.00 6.90
CA GLU A 334 -1.42 -14.62 7.33
C GLU A 334 -1.12 -13.67 6.15
N LEU A 335 -1.51 -14.06 4.92
CA LEU A 335 -1.39 -13.24 3.72
C LEU A 335 -2.74 -13.06 3.03
N ILE A 336 -3.07 -11.81 2.73
CA ILE A 336 -4.29 -11.43 1.99
C ILE A 336 -3.90 -10.84 0.64
N GLY A 337 -4.53 -11.31 -0.43
CA GLY A 337 -4.53 -10.68 -1.74
C GLY A 337 -5.62 -9.60 -1.82
N VAL A 338 -5.33 -8.46 -2.43
CA VAL A 338 -6.35 -7.46 -2.80
C VAL A 338 -6.34 -7.23 -4.29
N ASP A 339 -7.47 -7.51 -4.94
CA ASP A 339 -7.70 -7.19 -6.36
C ASP A 339 -7.90 -5.67 -6.47
N VAL A 340 -6.84 -4.98 -6.93
CA VAL A 340 -6.82 -3.51 -7.03
C VAL A 340 -7.53 -3.08 -8.30
N ASP A 341 -8.49 -2.17 -8.17
CA ASP A 341 -9.13 -1.54 -9.32
C ASP A 341 -8.24 -0.42 -9.86
N GLY A 342 -7.37 -0.79 -10.78
CA GLY A 342 -6.35 0.07 -11.37
C GLY A 342 -5.34 -0.70 -12.20
N GLU A 343 -4.41 0.04 -12.80
CA GLU A 343 -3.34 -0.49 -13.63
C GLU A 343 -1.96 -0.25 -12.99
N SER A 344 -1.04 -1.20 -13.21
CA SER A 344 0.37 -1.03 -12.87
C SER A 344 1.22 -1.15 -14.14
N TYR A 345 2.12 -0.21 -14.32
CA TYR A 345 2.94 -0.04 -15.51
C TYR A 345 4.41 -0.26 -15.16
N ASP A 346 5.05 -1.22 -15.83
CA ASP A 346 6.46 -1.58 -15.62
C ASP A 346 7.38 -0.64 -16.40
N VAL A 347 8.33 -0.02 -15.73
CA VAL A 347 9.39 0.81 -16.33
C VAL A 347 10.77 0.13 -16.25
N GLY A 348 10.82 -1.14 -15.86
CA GLY A 348 12.03 -1.89 -15.60
C GLY A 348 12.60 -2.69 -16.79
N LEU A 349 11.86 -2.78 -17.89
CA LEU A 349 12.24 -3.48 -19.12
C LEU A 349 12.03 -2.55 -20.32
N PRO A 350 12.89 -2.60 -21.38
CA PRO A 350 12.79 -1.70 -22.52
C PRO A 350 11.42 -1.71 -23.22
N GLU A 351 10.90 -2.90 -23.52
CA GLU A 351 9.59 -3.05 -24.19
C GLU A 351 8.45 -2.59 -23.30
N MET A 352 8.49 -2.93 -22.00
CA MET A 352 7.49 -2.50 -21.04
C MET A 352 7.55 -0.99 -20.80
N TYR A 353 8.75 -0.39 -20.74
CA TYR A 353 8.91 1.06 -20.64
C TYR A 353 8.30 1.79 -21.83
N TYR A 354 8.55 1.31 -23.06
CA TYR A 354 7.91 1.87 -24.26
C TYR A 354 6.40 1.77 -24.21
N ARG A 355 5.88 0.61 -23.83
CA ARG A 355 4.45 0.37 -23.66
C ARG A 355 3.86 1.29 -22.58
N THR A 356 4.51 1.39 -21.43
CA THR A 356 4.13 2.30 -20.34
C THR A 356 4.06 3.75 -20.83
N PHE A 357 5.05 4.20 -21.59
CA PHE A 357 5.08 5.57 -22.11
C PHE A 357 3.89 5.90 -23.01
N VAL A 358 3.41 4.93 -23.78
CA VAL A 358 2.24 5.08 -24.68
C VAL A 358 0.93 4.97 -23.92
N GLU A 359 0.76 3.92 -23.11
CA GLU A 359 -0.50 3.60 -22.43
C GLU A 359 -0.78 4.55 -21.25
N TYR A 360 0.22 4.92 -20.48
CA TYR A 360 0.04 5.81 -19.32
C TYR A 360 -0.44 7.21 -19.74
N ARG A 361 -0.06 7.63 -20.92
CA ARG A 361 -0.58 8.88 -21.54
C ARG A 361 -2.01 8.76 -22.05
N GLY A 362 -2.58 7.57 -22.18
CA GLY A 362 -3.92 7.37 -22.75
C GLY A 362 -3.97 7.52 -24.28
N LEU A 363 -2.90 7.13 -24.98
CA LEU A 363 -2.82 7.17 -26.47
C LEU A 363 -3.27 5.86 -27.15
N CYS A 364 -3.78 4.89 -26.41
CA CYS A 364 -4.33 3.63 -26.92
C CYS A 364 -5.84 3.54 -26.72
#